data_a246d1dec2a1e9027a3e5d7e76bac897
#
_entry.id   a246d1dec2a1e9027a3e5d7e76bac897
#
_cell.length_a   1.000
_cell.length_b   1.000
_cell.length_c   1.000
_cell.angle_alpha   90.00
_cell.angle_beta   90.00
_cell.angle_gamma   90.00
#
_symmetry.space_group_name_H-M   'P 1'
#
loop_
_entity.id
_entity.type
_entity.pdbx_description
1 polymer ?
#
loop_
_entity_poly.entity_id
_entity_poly.type
_entity_poly.pdbx_seq_one_letter_code
_entity_poly.pdbx_strand_id
1 'polypeptide(L)'
;MFFFISGFFYKRRDNNSVGEYITKKTQSLLVPYISFGLAHYLASLVLDGFSIKPLLHLITLNTYGLPIAGALWFLTALFFTDIIYFILDRWNVKWIIIPLVLVGSSADQLLPYPLPWALSASFVGLGLYWFGEMSRKSEDKLQAVLNMGWWQIVIVGVITTALIFVNGYINMREGRYDYILLLIVK
;
A
#
# COMPACT_ATOMS: atom_id res chain seq x y z
N MET A 1 -4.92 -1.35 -6.27
CA MET A 1 -6.14 -0.53 -6.49
C MET A 1 -6.45 0.39 -5.31
N PHE A 2 -6.49 -0.08 -4.06
CA PHE A 2 -6.84 0.74 -2.89
C PHE A 2 -5.93 1.95 -2.63
N PHE A 3 -4.60 1.81 -2.75
CA PHE A 3 -3.68 2.94 -2.60
C PHE A 3 -3.96 4.05 -3.61
N PHE A 4 -4.24 3.69 -4.87
CA PHE A 4 -4.62 4.63 -5.91
C PHE A 4 -5.93 5.36 -5.55
N ILE A 5 -6.97 4.61 -5.15
CA ILE A 5 -8.26 5.18 -4.76
C ILE A 5 -8.10 6.13 -3.57
N SER A 6 -7.32 5.73 -2.55
CA SER A 6 -7.04 6.59 -1.39
C SER A 6 -6.32 7.87 -1.79
N GLY A 7 -5.35 7.79 -2.71
CA GLY A 7 -4.67 8.96 -3.26
C GLY A 7 -5.59 9.84 -4.10
N PHE A 8 -6.49 9.25 -4.89
CA PHE A 8 -7.48 9.99 -5.68
C PHE A 8 -8.42 10.81 -4.79
N PHE A 9 -8.85 10.27 -3.66
CA PHE A 9 -9.68 10.99 -2.69
C PHE A 9 -8.89 11.82 -1.68
N TYR A 10 -7.56 11.80 -1.74
CA TYR A 10 -6.74 12.61 -0.85
C TYR A 10 -7.01 14.10 -1.08
N LYS A 11 -7.38 14.81 -0.02
CA LYS A 11 -7.56 16.26 -0.04
C LYS A 11 -6.66 16.89 1.02
N ARG A 12 -5.76 17.75 0.56
CA ARG A 12 -4.92 18.53 1.47
C ARG A 12 -5.81 19.39 2.37
N ARG A 13 -5.58 19.28 3.66
CA ARG A 13 -6.24 20.09 4.69
C ARG A 13 -5.17 20.90 5.41
N ASP A 14 -4.99 22.14 4.98
CA ASP A 14 -3.93 23.00 5.51
C ASP A 14 -4.10 23.33 7.00
N ASN A 15 -5.34 23.28 7.51
CA ASN A 15 -5.66 23.59 8.90
C ASN A 15 -5.46 22.43 9.89
N ASN A 16 -5.23 21.20 9.44
CA ASN A 16 -5.02 20.09 10.38
C ASN A 16 -3.56 20.06 10.86
N SER A 17 -3.37 19.97 12.16
CA SER A 17 -2.06 19.61 12.71
C SER A 17 -1.67 18.19 12.31
N VAL A 18 -0.36 17.90 12.25
CA VAL A 18 0.15 16.55 11.97
C VAL A 18 -0.44 15.55 12.98
N GLY A 19 -0.50 15.94 14.26
CA GLY A 19 -1.05 15.10 15.32
C GLY A 19 -2.52 14.74 15.12
N GLU A 20 -3.35 15.71 14.74
CA GLU A 20 -4.77 15.44 14.45
C GLU A 20 -4.96 14.50 13.26
N TYR A 21 -4.14 14.66 12.23
CA TYR A 21 -4.19 13.77 11.08
C TYR A 21 -3.82 12.34 11.45
N ILE A 22 -2.72 12.17 12.19
CA ILE A 22 -2.28 10.86 12.69
C ILE A 22 -3.37 10.23 13.56
N THR A 23 -3.95 10.97 14.51
CA THR A 23 -5.01 10.47 15.39
C THR A 23 -6.22 9.97 14.61
N LYS A 24 -6.70 10.73 13.62
CA LYS A 24 -7.82 10.31 12.75
C LYS A 24 -7.49 9.05 11.96
N LYS A 25 -6.27 8.95 11.42
CA LYS A 25 -5.84 7.76 10.66
C LYS A 25 -5.62 6.55 11.56
N THR A 26 -5.11 6.75 12.78
CA THR A 26 -5.03 5.70 13.81
C THR A 26 -6.40 5.11 14.10
N GLN A 27 -7.38 5.96 14.36
CA GLN A 27 -8.75 5.52 14.65
C GLN A 27 -9.39 4.77 13.46
N SER A 28 -9.14 5.21 12.24
CA SER A 28 -9.78 4.61 11.06
C SER A 28 -9.08 3.36 10.53
N LEU A 29 -7.78 3.18 10.76
CA LEU A 29 -6.98 2.10 10.19
C LEU A 29 -6.34 1.20 11.24
N LEU A 30 -5.69 1.75 12.29
CA LEU A 30 -5.02 0.93 13.30
C LEU A 30 -5.99 0.34 14.33
N VAL A 31 -7.05 1.05 14.70
CA VAL A 31 -8.06 0.49 15.62
C VAL A 31 -8.74 -0.75 15.01
N PRO A 32 -9.23 -0.73 13.76
CA PRO A 32 -9.71 -1.95 13.10
C PRO A 32 -8.63 -3.03 12.97
N TYR A 33 -7.41 -2.67 12.63
CA TYR A 33 -6.28 -3.61 12.55
C TYR A 33 -6.11 -4.39 13.86
N ILE A 34 -6.01 -3.67 14.98
CA ILE A 34 -5.84 -4.27 16.32
C ILE A 34 -7.07 -5.09 16.69
N SER A 35 -8.28 -4.55 16.47
CA SER A 35 -9.54 -5.23 16.86
C SER A 35 -9.71 -6.57 16.13
N PHE A 36 -9.52 -6.59 14.82
CA PHE A 36 -9.60 -7.81 14.02
C PHE A 36 -8.44 -8.77 14.30
N GLY A 37 -7.23 -8.25 14.53
CA GLY A 37 -6.08 -9.05 14.90
C GLY A 37 -6.27 -9.74 16.25
N LEU A 38 -6.80 -9.05 17.26
CA LEU A 38 -7.13 -9.62 18.56
C LEU A 38 -8.27 -10.64 18.47
N ALA A 39 -9.34 -10.33 17.71
CA ALA A 39 -10.43 -11.26 17.49
C ALA A 39 -9.93 -12.57 16.86
N HIS A 40 -9.04 -12.46 15.86
CA HIS A 40 -8.40 -13.62 15.26
C HIS A 40 -7.53 -14.39 16.27
N TYR A 41 -6.74 -13.68 17.08
CA TYR A 41 -5.92 -14.31 18.12
C TYR A 41 -6.79 -15.09 19.12
N LEU A 42 -7.89 -14.51 19.58
CA LEU A 42 -8.82 -15.20 20.48
C LEU A 42 -9.43 -16.45 19.83
N ALA A 43 -9.77 -16.39 18.54
CA ALA A 43 -10.25 -17.56 17.80
C ALA A 43 -9.15 -18.65 17.69
N SER A 44 -7.90 -18.27 17.43
CA SER A 44 -6.79 -19.25 17.37
C SER A 44 -6.49 -19.91 18.73
N LEU A 45 -6.69 -19.22 19.84
CA LEU A 45 -6.56 -19.82 21.17
C LEU A 45 -7.55 -20.96 21.41
N VAL A 46 -8.75 -20.84 20.84
CA VAL A 46 -9.80 -21.87 20.97
C VAL A 46 -9.53 -23.06 20.06
N LEU A 47 -9.02 -22.82 18.85
CA LEU A 47 -8.83 -23.84 17.80
C LEU A 47 -7.48 -24.56 17.92
N ASP A 48 -6.41 -23.82 18.15
CA ASP A 48 -5.01 -24.29 18.04
C ASP A 48 -4.32 -24.41 19.43
N GLY A 49 -5.00 -23.98 20.50
CA GLY A 49 -4.43 -23.90 21.83
C GLY A 49 -3.59 -22.65 22.07
N PHE A 50 -3.03 -22.56 23.29
CA PHE A 50 -2.30 -21.37 23.72
C PHE A 50 -0.97 -21.22 22.99
N SER A 51 -0.82 -20.12 22.23
CA SER A 51 0.42 -19.70 21.60
C SER A 51 0.56 -18.18 21.61
N ILE A 52 1.70 -17.67 22.03
CA ILE A 52 2.00 -16.24 22.02
C ILE A 52 2.48 -15.74 20.65
N LYS A 53 2.89 -16.66 19.76
CA LYS A 53 3.46 -16.32 18.44
C LYS A 53 2.54 -15.43 17.59
N PRO A 54 1.22 -15.73 17.44
CA PRO A 54 0.34 -14.88 16.64
C PRO A 54 0.22 -13.45 17.17
N LEU A 55 0.28 -13.28 18.50
CA LEU A 55 0.25 -11.95 19.11
C LEU A 55 1.53 -11.16 18.83
N LEU A 56 2.69 -11.81 18.91
CA LEU A 56 3.96 -11.19 18.54
C LEU A 56 3.96 -10.80 17.04
N HIS A 57 3.44 -11.66 16.17
CA HIS A 57 3.32 -11.35 14.73
C HIS A 57 2.33 -10.20 14.46
N LEU A 58 1.28 -10.07 15.27
CA LEU A 58 0.37 -8.93 15.17
C LEU A 58 1.09 -7.61 15.49
N ILE A 59 1.99 -7.60 16.47
CA ILE A 59 2.69 -6.40 16.91
C ILE A 59 3.90 -6.08 16.03
N THR A 60 4.65 -7.09 15.58
CA THR A 60 5.96 -6.90 14.92
C THR A 60 5.93 -7.14 13.41
N LEU A 61 5.31 -8.22 12.97
CA LEU A 61 5.35 -8.72 11.59
C LEU A 61 3.96 -9.18 11.17
N ASN A 62 3.15 -8.29 10.69
CA ASN A 62 1.77 -8.59 10.32
C ASN A 62 1.59 -9.39 9.02
N THR A 63 2.67 -9.72 8.29
CA THR A 63 2.59 -10.40 7.00
C THR A 63 2.58 -11.92 7.10
N TYR A 64 3.28 -12.50 8.08
CA TYR A 64 3.56 -13.94 8.12
C TYR A 64 2.84 -14.76 9.19
N GLY A 65 2.24 -14.15 10.18
CA GLY A 65 1.75 -14.88 11.36
C GLY A 65 0.25 -15.03 11.52
N LEU A 66 -0.55 -14.47 10.61
CA LEU A 66 -2.01 -14.44 10.71
C LEU A 66 -2.66 -14.97 9.43
N PRO A 67 -2.71 -16.30 9.22
CA PRO A 67 -3.19 -16.89 7.96
C PRO A 67 -4.64 -16.51 7.62
N ILE A 68 -5.54 -16.41 8.61
CA ILE A 68 -6.94 -16.03 8.39
C ILE A 68 -7.07 -14.50 8.23
N ALA A 69 -6.28 -13.73 8.96
CA ALA A 69 -6.27 -12.28 8.90
C ALA A 69 -5.27 -11.73 7.88
N GLY A 70 -4.97 -12.51 6.83
CA GLY A 70 -3.97 -12.16 5.82
C GLY A 70 -4.18 -10.83 5.11
N ALA A 71 -5.37 -10.24 5.14
CA ALA A 71 -5.67 -8.93 4.59
C ALA A 71 -5.27 -7.76 5.52
N LEU A 72 -4.97 -8.00 6.78
CA LEU A 72 -4.68 -6.94 7.77
C LEU A 72 -3.40 -6.16 7.46
N TRP A 73 -2.42 -6.78 6.77
CA TRP A 73 -1.21 -6.08 6.34
C TRP A 73 -1.51 -4.81 5.53
N PHE A 74 -2.61 -4.83 4.80
CA PHE A 74 -3.02 -3.70 3.97
C PHE A 74 -3.41 -2.47 4.80
N LEU A 75 -4.03 -2.66 5.97
CA LEU A 75 -4.42 -1.56 6.86
C LEU A 75 -3.19 -0.82 7.41
N THR A 76 -2.15 -1.56 7.81
CA THR A 76 -0.90 -0.96 8.27
C THR A 76 -0.13 -0.31 7.13
N ALA A 77 -0.06 -0.98 5.96
CA ALA A 77 0.56 -0.41 4.78
C ALA A 77 -0.12 0.90 4.34
N LEU A 78 -1.45 0.93 4.32
CA LEU A 78 -2.21 2.13 3.97
C LEU A 78 -2.03 3.23 5.02
N PHE A 79 -1.98 2.89 6.32
CA PHE A 79 -1.74 3.83 7.40
C PHE A 79 -0.40 4.58 7.22
N PHE A 80 0.69 3.83 7.01
CA PHE A 80 2.00 4.45 6.79
C PHE A 80 2.06 5.23 5.48
N THR A 81 1.46 4.71 4.41
CA THR A 81 1.37 5.44 3.14
C THR A 81 0.67 6.79 3.31
N ASP A 82 -0.49 6.82 3.98
CA ASP A 82 -1.24 8.05 4.24
C ASP A 82 -0.43 9.06 5.04
N ILE A 83 0.24 8.63 6.11
CA ILE A 83 1.02 9.52 6.98
C ILE A 83 2.24 10.07 6.25
N ILE A 84 3.02 9.19 5.62
CA ILE A 84 4.23 9.60 4.88
C ILE A 84 3.84 10.56 3.76
N TYR A 85 2.78 10.24 3.01
CA TYR A 85 2.29 11.09 1.95
C TYR A 85 1.88 12.48 2.45
N PHE A 86 1.12 12.53 3.55
CA PHE A 86 0.71 13.79 4.18
C PHE A 86 1.92 14.64 4.60
N ILE A 87 2.95 14.03 5.19
CA ILE A 87 4.18 14.72 5.60
C ILE A 87 4.93 15.26 4.37
N LEU A 88 5.12 14.44 3.33
CA LEU A 88 5.79 14.85 2.10
C LEU A 88 5.04 15.96 1.36
N ASP A 89 3.71 15.90 1.34
CA ASP A 89 2.86 16.95 0.76
C ASP A 89 2.95 18.25 1.56
N ARG A 90 2.95 18.17 2.91
CA ARG A 90 3.06 19.34 3.79
C ARG A 90 4.40 20.07 3.61
N TRP A 91 5.49 19.32 3.46
CA TRP A 91 6.83 19.89 3.26
C TRP A 91 7.15 20.17 1.79
N ASN A 92 6.23 19.90 0.88
CA ASN A 92 6.39 20.09 -0.57
C ASN A 92 7.59 19.32 -1.17
N VAL A 93 7.89 18.14 -0.63
CA VAL A 93 9.04 17.29 -1.03
C VAL A 93 8.60 15.98 -1.67
N LYS A 94 7.53 16.01 -2.48
CA LYS A 94 6.97 14.81 -3.12
C LYS A 94 7.94 14.08 -4.06
N TRP A 95 9.00 14.74 -4.51
CA TRP A 95 10.04 14.09 -5.31
C TRP A 95 10.73 12.92 -4.59
N ILE A 96 10.71 12.92 -3.24
CA ILE A 96 11.24 11.82 -2.40
C ILE A 96 10.41 10.53 -2.58
N ILE A 97 9.20 10.58 -3.10
CA ILE A 97 8.38 9.38 -3.37
C ILE A 97 9.10 8.43 -4.33
N ILE A 98 9.79 8.95 -5.35
CA ILE A 98 10.49 8.12 -6.33
C ILE A 98 11.57 7.24 -5.66
N PRO A 99 12.56 7.79 -4.92
CA PRO A 99 13.54 6.95 -4.22
C PRO A 99 12.90 6.05 -3.15
N LEU A 100 11.83 6.46 -2.46
CA LEU A 100 11.14 5.60 -1.50
C LEU A 100 10.48 4.40 -2.17
N VAL A 101 9.88 4.57 -3.35
CA VAL A 101 9.32 3.46 -4.13
C VAL A 101 10.42 2.47 -4.52
N LEU A 102 11.58 2.96 -4.96
CA LEU A 102 12.74 2.10 -5.30
C LEU A 102 13.24 1.33 -4.08
N VAL A 103 13.37 1.99 -2.94
CA VAL A 103 13.75 1.34 -1.67
C VAL A 103 12.71 0.29 -1.27
N GLY A 104 11.42 0.63 -1.30
CA GLY A 104 10.34 -0.29 -0.91
C GLY A 104 10.29 -1.53 -1.79
N SER A 105 10.51 -1.38 -3.10
CA SER A 105 10.48 -2.51 -4.04
C SER A 105 11.69 -3.42 -3.94
N SER A 106 12.83 -2.94 -3.45
CA SER A 106 14.07 -3.72 -3.29
C SER A 106 14.31 -4.19 -1.85
N ALA A 107 13.66 -3.57 -0.86
CA ALA A 107 13.92 -3.83 0.56
C ALA A 107 13.73 -5.31 0.94
N ASP A 108 12.63 -5.94 0.52
CA ASP A 108 12.32 -7.32 0.88
C ASP A 108 13.22 -8.35 0.17
N GLN A 109 13.95 -7.93 -0.88
CA GLN A 109 14.93 -8.77 -1.59
C GLN A 109 16.34 -8.61 -1.02
N LEU A 110 16.67 -7.42 -0.55
CA LEU A 110 18.02 -7.09 -0.05
C LEU A 110 18.17 -7.35 1.45
N LEU A 111 17.08 -7.28 2.21
CA LEU A 111 17.11 -7.49 3.65
C LEU A 111 16.82 -8.96 4.00
N PRO A 112 17.53 -9.53 4.97
CA PRO A 112 17.30 -10.91 5.44
C PRO A 112 15.95 -11.09 6.14
N TYR A 113 15.35 -10.00 6.60
CA TYR A 113 14.04 -9.98 7.25
C TYR A 113 13.16 -8.90 6.62
N PRO A 114 11.84 -9.17 6.42
CA PRO A 114 10.91 -8.17 5.90
C PRO A 114 10.80 -6.99 6.86
N LEU A 115 10.58 -5.79 6.31
CA LEU A 115 10.34 -4.60 7.12
C LEU A 115 9.05 -4.77 7.95
N PRO A 116 9.08 -4.41 9.23
CA PRO A 116 7.91 -4.54 10.09
C PRO A 116 6.74 -3.68 9.57
N TRP A 117 5.50 -4.08 9.90
CA TRP A 117 4.29 -3.33 9.62
C TRP A 117 4.04 -3.05 8.13
N ALA A 118 4.54 -3.92 7.25
CA ALA A 118 4.43 -3.81 5.80
C ALA A 118 4.96 -2.46 5.23
N LEU A 119 6.05 -1.93 5.82
CA LEU A 119 6.65 -0.66 5.40
C LEU A 119 7.16 -0.71 3.95
N SER A 120 7.71 -1.83 3.49
CA SER A 120 8.11 -2.00 2.07
C SER A 120 6.93 -1.82 1.12
N ALA A 121 5.80 -2.46 1.43
CA ALA A 121 4.56 -2.28 0.67
C ALA A 121 4.01 -0.85 0.77
N SER A 122 4.21 -0.17 1.92
CA SER A 122 3.82 1.24 2.10
C SER A 122 4.60 2.17 1.17
N PHE A 123 5.89 1.95 1.02
CA PHE A 123 6.74 2.74 0.13
C PHE A 123 6.35 2.56 -1.34
N VAL A 124 6.08 1.33 -1.77
CA VAL A 124 5.53 1.09 -3.12
C VAL A 124 4.14 1.70 -3.27
N GLY A 125 3.31 1.59 -2.23
CA GLY A 125 1.99 2.20 -2.14
C GLY A 125 2.00 3.72 -2.33
N LEU A 126 3.07 4.43 -1.90
CA LEU A 126 3.23 5.87 -2.10
C LEU A 126 3.20 6.26 -3.58
N GLY A 127 3.82 5.47 -4.45
CA GLY A 127 3.79 5.71 -5.90
C GLY A 127 2.38 5.64 -6.47
N LEU A 128 1.62 4.60 -6.09
CA LEU A 128 0.22 4.45 -6.51
C LEU A 128 -0.67 5.55 -5.92
N TYR A 129 -0.41 5.95 -4.69
CA TYR A 129 -1.13 7.03 -4.01
C TYR A 129 -0.91 8.38 -4.70
N TRP A 130 0.35 8.70 -5.01
CA TRP A 130 0.72 9.90 -5.74
C TRP A 130 0.09 9.94 -7.13
N PHE A 131 0.11 8.80 -7.83
CA PHE A 131 -0.54 8.67 -9.13
C PHE A 131 -2.06 8.92 -9.03
N GLY A 132 -2.70 8.42 -7.96
CA GLY A 132 -4.11 8.71 -7.69
C GLY A 132 -4.40 10.20 -7.51
N GLU A 133 -3.59 10.93 -6.72
CA GLU A 133 -3.73 12.37 -6.56
C GLU A 133 -3.52 13.14 -7.87
N MET A 134 -2.50 12.75 -8.64
CA MET A 134 -2.23 13.35 -9.96
C MET A 134 -3.40 13.14 -10.93
N SER A 135 -3.98 11.94 -10.94
CA SER A 135 -5.14 11.62 -11.78
C SER A 135 -6.33 12.49 -11.45
N ARG A 136 -6.59 12.74 -10.15
CA ARG A 136 -7.65 13.66 -9.73
C ARG A 136 -7.39 15.11 -10.19
N LYS A 137 -6.16 15.60 -10.08
CA LYS A 137 -5.80 16.96 -10.50
C LYS A 137 -5.88 17.17 -12.00
N SER A 138 -5.95 16.08 -12.76
CA SER A 138 -6.07 16.08 -14.22
C SER A 138 -7.48 15.71 -14.67
N GLU A 139 -8.52 16.28 -14.04
CA GLU A 139 -9.93 15.97 -14.34
C GLU A 139 -10.29 16.10 -15.82
N ASP A 140 -9.75 17.11 -16.51
CA ASP A 140 -9.95 17.28 -17.96
C ASP A 140 -9.45 16.07 -18.77
N LYS A 141 -8.32 15.48 -18.35
CA LYS A 141 -7.78 14.27 -18.98
C LYS A 141 -8.61 13.03 -18.61
N LEU A 142 -9.16 13.01 -17.40
CA LEU A 142 -10.04 11.92 -16.96
C LEU A 142 -11.35 11.94 -17.77
N GLN A 143 -11.93 13.10 -18.03
CA GLN A 143 -13.08 13.24 -18.91
C GLN A 143 -12.78 12.80 -20.34
N ALA A 144 -11.58 13.11 -20.85
CA ALA A 144 -11.14 12.59 -22.14
C ALA A 144 -11.08 11.06 -22.19
N VAL A 145 -10.63 10.41 -21.08
CA VAL A 145 -10.63 8.94 -20.95
C VAL A 145 -12.05 8.38 -20.88
N LEU A 146 -12.96 9.05 -20.16
CA LEU A 146 -14.36 8.63 -20.08
C LEU A 146 -15.10 8.77 -21.43
N ASN A 147 -14.65 9.69 -22.26
CA ASN A 147 -15.20 9.89 -23.63
C ASN A 147 -14.49 9.02 -24.68
N MET A 148 -13.63 8.08 -24.26
CA MET A 148 -12.98 7.14 -25.19
C MET A 148 -14.00 6.25 -25.88
N GLY A 149 -13.84 6.07 -27.19
CA GLY A 149 -14.61 5.10 -27.94
C GLY A 149 -14.33 3.67 -27.46
N TRP A 150 -15.34 2.78 -27.57
CA TRP A 150 -15.22 1.39 -27.11
C TRP A 150 -13.97 0.65 -27.63
N TRP A 151 -13.55 0.94 -28.87
CA TRP A 151 -12.35 0.34 -29.46
C TRP A 151 -11.04 0.79 -28.79
N GLN A 152 -10.97 2.03 -28.31
CA GLN A 152 -9.83 2.55 -27.54
C GLN A 152 -9.72 1.86 -26.19
N ILE A 153 -10.86 1.60 -25.54
CA ILE A 153 -10.93 0.84 -24.27
C ILE A 153 -10.42 -0.59 -24.50
N VAL A 154 -10.80 -1.23 -25.62
CA VAL A 154 -10.30 -2.56 -25.99
C VAL A 154 -8.79 -2.55 -26.20
N ILE A 155 -8.25 -1.59 -26.94
CA ILE A 155 -6.79 -1.46 -27.16
C ILE A 155 -6.04 -1.29 -25.84
N VAL A 156 -6.49 -0.37 -24.97
CA VAL A 156 -5.90 -0.18 -23.63
C VAL A 156 -5.97 -1.46 -22.82
N GLY A 157 -7.10 -2.16 -22.85
CA GLY A 157 -7.26 -3.44 -22.18
C GLY A 157 -6.29 -4.51 -22.67
N VAL A 158 -6.12 -4.64 -23.99
CA VAL A 158 -5.16 -5.59 -24.59
C VAL A 158 -3.73 -5.24 -24.23
N ILE A 159 -3.34 -3.95 -24.33
CA ILE A 159 -1.99 -3.50 -23.94
C ILE A 159 -1.75 -3.76 -22.45
N THR A 160 -2.69 -3.42 -21.59
CA THR A 160 -2.57 -3.65 -20.14
C THR A 160 -2.42 -5.13 -19.82
N THR A 161 -3.23 -5.99 -20.48
CA THR A 161 -3.15 -7.44 -20.30
C THR A 161 -1.81 -7.97 -20.78
N ALA A 162 -1.32 -7.54 -21.94
CA ALA A 162 -0.01 -7.93 -22.44
C ALA A 162 1.12 -7.50 -21.48
N LEU A 163 1.05 -6.27 -20.94
CA LEU A 163 2.02 -5.77 -19.95
C LEU A 163 1.97 -6.61 -18.64
N ILE A 164 0.80 -7.04 -18.20
CA ILE A 164 0.68 -7.92 -17.02
C ILE A 164 1.37 -9.26 -17.29
N PHE A 165 1.15 -9.86 -18.47
CA PHE A 165 1.81 -11.13 -18.85
C PHE A 165 3.32 -10.98 -18.94
N VAL A 166 3.83 -9.88 -19.49
CA VAL A 166 5.28 -9.62 -19.60
C VAL A 166 5.89 -9.29 -18.25
N ASN A 167 5.14 -8.63 -17.37
CA ASN A 167 5.64 -8.13 -16.07
C ASN A 167 5.76 -9.22 -15.00
N GLY A 168 5.16 -10.40 -15.22
CA GLY A 168 5.19 -11.49 -14.25
C GLY A 168 4.31 -11.25 -13.01
N TYR A 169 4.61 -12.02 -11.96
CA TYR A 169 3.83 -12.02 -10.73
C TYR A 169 4.25 -10.90 -9.78
N ILE A 170 3.30 -10.08 -9.39
CA ILE A 170 3.49 -9.02 -8.39
C ILE A 170 2.74 -9.37 -7.13
N ASN A 171 3.46 -9.60 -6.03
CA ASN A 171 2.89 -9.80 -4.71
C ASN A 171 3.42 -8.77 -3.71
N MET A 172 2.70 -7.68 -3.56
CA MET A 172 3.07 -6.61 -2.61
C MET A 172 3.10 -7.09 -1.15
N ARG A 173 2.37 -8.17 -0.81
CA ARG A 173 2.38 -8.74 0.53
C ARG A 173 3.71 -9.42 0.85
N GLU A 174 4.28 -10.11 -0.15
CA GLU A 174 5.53 -10.87 -0.04
C GLU A 174 6.74 -10.09 -0.55
N GLY A 175 6.55 -8.86 -1.02
CA GLY A 175 7.62 -8.05 -1.60
C GLY A 175 8.21 -8.63 -2.89
N ARG A 176 7.46 -9.50 -3.59
CA ARG A 176 7.90 -10.12 -4.84
C ARG A 176 7.47 -9.31 -6.03
N TYR A 177 8.45 -8.81 -6.77
CA TYR A 177 8.29 -7.99 -7.98
C TYR A 177 9.15 -8.61 -9.08
N ASP A 178 8.59 -9.54 -9.89
CA ASP A 178 9.40 -10.45 -10.72
C ASP A 178 10.22 -9.81 -11.85
N TYR A 179 9.81 -8.68 -12.46
CA TYR A 179 10.52 -8.22 -13.66
C TYR A 179 10.89 -6.74 -13.77
N ILE A 180 10.11 -5.80 -13.30
CA ILE A 180 10.40 -4.37 -13.57
C ILE A 180 11.68 -3.88 -12.90
N LEU A 181 12.08 -4.43 -11.78
CA LEU A 181 13.23 -3.94 -11.01
C LEU A 181 14.51 -4.75 -11.22
N LEU A 182 14.42 -6.00 -11.68
CA LEU A 182 15.61 -6.80 -12.04
C LEU A 182 16.35 -6.23 -13.26
N LEU A 183 15.69 -5.44 -14.12
CA LEU A 183 16.33 -4.74 -15.24
C LEU A 183 17.17 -3.53 -14.80
N ILE A 184 16.97 -3.02 -13.58
CA ILE A 184 17.68 -1.84 -13.06
C ILE A 184 18.84 -2.25 -12.13
N VAL A 185 18.82 -3.49 -11.59
CA VAL A 185 19.79 -3.98 -10.59
C VAL A 185 20.78 -5.01 -11.20
N LYS A 186 20.66 -5.35 -12.48
CA LYS A 186 21.69 -6.05 -13.23
C LYS A 186 22.50 -5.03 -14.02
#